data_a845687ac661ed9025fc167fb39a737c
#
_entry.id   a845687ac661ed9025fc167fb39a737c
#
_cell.length_a   1.000
_cell.length_b   1.000
_cell.length_c   1.000
_cell.angle_alpha   90.00
_cell.angle_beta   90.00
_cell.angle_gamma   90.00
#
_symmetry.space_group_name_H-M   'P 1'
#
loop_
_entity.id
_entity.type
_entity.pdbx_description
1 polymer ?
#
loop_
_entity_poly.entity_id
_entity_poly.type
_entity_poly.pdbx_seq_one_letter_code
_entity_poly.pdbx_strand_id
1 'polypeptide(L)'
;MDQDANSLARAERARRLIHSLRARGEATLAQLAKDANISRPTASIIVADLETERLVIQSSTSSGAGRPAACYSFRPRHGFVVALDIQRDETSITAATISGKVIHTSITPLVQRSRQERLEELCDHVLDVVRSLEADHGKAVCGFASTTGIVDGQGVILRSYSVPQWQDLPLARELSERTGIPFRIDNDINSAAY
;
A
#
# COMPACT_ATOMS: atom_id res chain seq x y z
N MET A 1 8.57 25.40 -5.17
CA MET A 1 9.59 24.84 -4.23
C MET A 1 9.07 24.73 -2.81
N ASP A 2 8.52 25.79 -2.18
CA ASP A 2 8.00 25.72 -0.79
C ASP A 2 6.76 24.83 -0.61
N GLN A 3 5.86 24.78 -1.57
CA GLN A 3 4.65 23.93 -1.48
C GLN A 3 4.98 22.44 -1.53
N ASP A 4 5.94 22.04 -2.34
CA ASP A 4 6.36 20.63 -2.44
C ASP A 4 7.08 20.16 -1.18
N ALA A 5 7.93 20.97 -0.59
CA ALA A 5 8.61 20.66 0.66
C ALA A 5 7.63 20.52 1.85
N ASN A 6 6.60 21.38 1.90
CA ASN A 6 5.58 21.32 2.94
C ASN A 6 4.65 20.09 2.77
N SER A 7 4.33 19.73 1.54
CA SER A 7 3.58 18.52 1.18
C SER A 7 4.32 17.25 1.60
N LEU A 8 5.62 17.15 1.29
CA LEU A 8 6.48 16.03 1.68
C LEU A 8 6.60 15.90 3.20
N ALA A 9 6.79 17.02 3.90
CA ALA A 9 6.85 17.02 5.37
C ALA A 9 5.52 16.60 6.01
N ARG A 10 4.37 16.96 5.41
CA ARG A 10 3.05 16.53 5.86
C ARG A 10 2.86 15.03 5.64
N ALA A 11 3.22 14.52 4.47
CA ALA A 11 3.13 13.10 4.14
C ALA A 11 3.99 12.25 5.11
N GLU A 12 5.21 12.71 5.42
CA GLU A 12 6.09 12.01 6.36
C GLU A 12 5.52 11.98 7.79
N ARG A 13 4.89 13.07 8.25
CA ARG A 13 4.22 13.10 9.56
C ARG A 13 3.02 12.16 9.58
N ALA A 14 2.22 12.13 8.50
CA ALA A 14 1.09 11.21 8.37
C ALA A 14 1.56 9.75 8.35
N ARG A 15 2.65 9.43 7.64
CA ARG A 15 3.25 8.10 7.61
C ARG A 15 3.63 7.62 9.01
N ARG A 16 4.31 8.44 9.80
CA ARG A 16 4.69 8.09 11.19
C ARG A 16 3.48 7.86 12.09
N LEU A 17 2.44 8.69 11.96
CA LEU A 17 1.20 8.52 12.71
C LEU A 17 0.48 7.23 12.34
N ILE A 18 0.38 6.92 11.05
CA ILE A 18 -0.19 5.66 10.53
C ILE A 18 0.60 4.45 11.04
N HIS A 19 1.94 4.53 11.04
CA HIS A 19 2.80 3.48 11.59
C HIS A 19 2.53 3.25 13.08
N SER A 20 2.43 4.32 13.89
CA SER A 20 2.07 4.21 15.31
C SER A 20 0.71 3.55 15.50
N LEU A 21 -0.29 3.94 14.71
CA LEU A 21 -1.63 3.37 14.79
C LEU A 21 -1.65 1.88 14.40
N ARG A 22 -0.88 1.48 13.40
CA ARG A 22 -0.69 0.06 13.04
C ARG A 22 -0.10 -0.75 14.18
N ALA A 23 0.97 -0.24 14.80
CA ALA A 23 1.66 -0.93 15.87
C ALA A 23 0.79 -1.12 17.12
N ARG A 24 -0.12 -0.17 17.39
CA ARG A 24 -1.00 -0.19 18.57
C ARG A 24 -2.34 -0.87 18.32
N GLY A 25 -2.82 -0.90 17.09
CA GLY A 25 -4.19 -1.27 16.74
C GLY A 25 -5.21 -0.17 17.08
N GLU A 26 -5.12 0.41 18.27
CA GLU A 26 -5.94 1.50 18.78
C GLU A 26 -5.10 2.48 19.60
N ALA A 27 -5.35 3.79 19.45
CA ALA A 27 -4.61 4.81 20.18
C ALA A 27 -5.39 6.11 20.37
N THR A 28 -5.09 6.81 21.46
CA THR A 28 -5.55 8.18 21.66
C THR A 28 -4.72 9.17 20.84
N LEU A 29 -5.29 10.35 20.57
CA LEU A 29 -4.58 11.43 19.88
C LEU A 29 -3.25 11.81 20.56
N ALA A 30 -3.21 11.75 21.89
CA ALA A 30 -2.01 12.04 22.66
C ALA A 30 -0.89 11.00 22.45
N GLN A 31 -1.25 9.73 22.37
CA GLN A 31 -0.32 8.63 22.07
C GLN A 31 0.21 8.75 20.65
N LEU A 32 -0.67 8.95 19.67
CA LEU A 32 -0.29 9.14 18.27
C LEU A 32 0.65 10.33 18.07
N ALA A 33 0.35 11.47 18.71
CA ALA A 33 1.20 12.66 18.65
C ALA A 33 2.60 12.40 19.23
N LYS A 34 2.66 11.72 20.39
CA LYS A 34 3.91 11.36 21.05
C LYS A 34 4.76 10.42 20.17
N ASP A 35 4.18 9.35 19.68
CA ASP A 35 4.90 8.34 18.91
C ASP A 35 5.39 8.89 17.56
N ALA A 36 4.56 9.71 16.90
CA ALA A 36 4.93 10.34 15.64
C ALA A 36 5.89 11.54 15.81
N ASN A 37 6.19 11.92 17.05
CA ASN A 37 6.99 13.11 17.40
C ASN A 37 6.46 14.40 16.74
N ILE A 38 5.15 14.65 16.93
CA ILE A 38 4.46 15.85 16.41
C ILE A 38 3.59 16.48 17.50
N SER A 39 3.17 17.71 17.27
CA SER A 39 2.24 18.38 18.21
C SER A 39 0.84 17.76 18.16
N ARG A 40 0.08 17.85 19.27
CA ARG A 40 -1.32 17.39 19.29
C ARG A 40 -2.20 18.09 18.24
N PRO A 41 -2.11 19.42 18.00
CA PRO A 41 -2.85 20.05 16.92
C PRO A 41 -2.52 19.46 15.55
N THR A 42 -1.24 19.19 15.28
CA THR A 42 -0.83 18.55 14.01
C THR A 42 -1.41 17.13 13.88
N ALA A 43 -1.35 16.34 14.95
CA ALA A 43 -1.95 15.00 14.96
C ALA A 43 -3.47 15.06 14.76
N SER A 44 -4.15 16.04 15.35
CA SER A 44 -5.60 16.24 15.17
C SER A 44 -5.97 16.52 13.73
N ILE A 45 -5.20 17.36 13.04
CA ILE A 45 -5.43 17.65 11.62
C ILE A 45 -5.24 16.39 10.78
N ILE A 46 -4.16 15.63 11.00
CA ILE A 46 -3.88 14.41 10.24
C ILE A 46 -4.98 13.35 10.50
N VAL A 47 -5.41 13.17 11.75
CA VAL A 47 -6.49 12.22 12.07
C VAL A 47 -7.79 12.64 11.42
N ALA A 48 -8.14 13.93 11.41
CA ALA A 48 -9.35 14.43 10.75
C ALA A 48 -9.31 14.20 9.22
N ASP A 49 -8.14 14.37 8.59
CA ASP A 49 -7.96 14.02 7.17
C ASP A 49 -8.21 12.52 6.94
N LEU A 50 -7.61 11.65 7.80
CA LEU A 50 -7.77 10.20 7.70
C LEU A 50 -9.22 9.75 7.98
N GLU A 51 -9.96 10.44 8.83
CA GLU A 51 -11.40 10.22 9.05
C GLU A 51 -12.22 10.64 7.83
N THR A 52 -11.89 11.77 7.20
CA THR A 52 -12.51 12.25 5.98
C THR A 52 -12.32 11.26 4.83
N GLU A 53 -11.11 10.72 4.69
CA GLU A 53 -10.78 9.65 3.73
C GLU A 53 -11.32 8.28 4.16
N ARG A 54 -12.04 8.22 5.28
CA ARG A 54 -12.63 7.00 5.85
C ARG A 54 -11.61 5.90 6.21
N LEU A 55 -10.35 6.22 6.36
CA LEU A 55 -9.29 5.27 6.74
C LEU A 55 -9.33 4.96 8.23
N VAL A 56 -9.67 5.93 9.05
CA VAL A 56 -9.69 5.86 10.51
C VAL A 56 -11.08 6.19 11.04
N ILE A 57 -11.42 5.64 12.19
CA ILE A 57 -12.64 5.94 12.94
C ILE A 57 -12.30 6.16 14.40
N GLN A 58 -13.12 6.94 15.09
CA GLN A 58 -13.16 6.89 16.54
C GLN A 58 -13.78 5.55 16.96
N SER A 59 -13.00 4.68 17.59
CA SER A 59 -13.37 3.29 17.91
C SER A 59 -13.93 3.16 19.32
N SER A 60 -13.38 3.90 20.28
CA SER A 60 -13.77 3.82 21.67
C SER A 60 -13.41 5.14 22.41
N THR A 61 -13.63 5.10 23.71
CA THR A 61 -13.17 6.18 24.61
C THR A 61 -12.36 5.52 25.71
N SER A 62 -11.12 5.99 25.94
CA SER A 62 -10.27 5.43 27.00
C SER A 62 -10.87 5.69 28.39
N SER A 63 -10.97 4.64 29.21
CA SER A 63 -11.43 4.69 30.60
C SER A 63 -10.23 4.66 31.55
N GLY A 64 -9.39 5.68 31.52
CA GLY A 64 -8.27 5.84 32.49
C GLY A 64 -8.63 6.78 33.64
N ALA A 65 -7.72 6.91 34.65
CA ALA A 65 -7.83 7.90 35.73
C ALA A 65 -7.67 9.34 35.19
N GLY A 66 -8.71 9.85 34.52
CA GLY A 66 -8.72 11.15 33.87
C GLY A 66 -9.98 11.38 33.02
N ARG A 67 -10.04 12.56 32.34
CA ARG A 67 -11.13 12.81 31.39
C ARG A 67 -11.07 11.79 30.25
N PRO A 68 -12.19 11.12 29.91
CA PRO A 68 -12.24 10.19 28.81
C PRO A 68 -11.69 10.80 27.52
N ALA A 69 -10.78 10.10 26.84
CA ALA A 69 -10.17 10.55 25.60
C ALA A 69 -10.59 9.63 24.45
N ALA A 70 -10.92 10.23 23.30
CA ALA A 70 -11.24 9.48 22.11
C ALA A 70 -10.06 8.60 21.67
N CYS A 71 -10.34 7.35 21.37
CA CYS A 71 -9.42 6.40 20.76
C CYS A 71 -9.77 6.24 19.30
N TYR A 72 -8.75 6.05 18.49
CA TYR A 72 -8.84 5.90 17.03
C TYR A 72 -8.27 4.56 16.61
N SER A 73 -8.88 3.94 15.62
CA SER A 73 -8.40 2.72 14.98
C SER A 73 -8.63 2.78 13.47
N PHE A 74 -7.98 1.88 12.72
CA PHE A 74 -8.33 1.74 11.32
C PHE A 74 -9.77 1.24 11.18
N ARG A 75 -10.47 1.77 10.18
CA ARG A 75 -11.84 1.33 9.87
C ARG A 75 -11.80 -0.14 9.41
N PRO A 76 -12.59 -1.03 10.01
CA PRO A 76 -12.73 -2.40 9.52
C PRO A 76 -13.29 -2.41 8.09
N ARG A 77 -12.82 -3.36 7.28
CA ARG A 77 -13.25 -3.55 5.87
C ARG A 77 -13.11 -2.30 4.98
N HIS A 78 -12.13 -1.45 5.26
CA HIS A 78 -11.90 -0.26 4.42
C HIS A 78 -11.24 -0.60 3.08
N GLY A 79 -10.82 -1.83 2.90
CA GLY A 79 -10.11 -2.32 1.75
C GLY A 79 -8.75 -2.92 2.12
N PHE A 80 -8.02 -3.29 1.10
CA PHE A 80 -6.72 -3.94 1.23
C PHE A 80 -5.75 -3.43 0.16
N VAL A 81 -4.48 -3.71 0.35
CA VAL A 81 -3.41 -3.43 -0.61
C VAL A 81 -2.89 -4.74 -1.18
N VAL A 82 -2.39 -4.69 -2.41
CA VAL A 82 -1.80 -5.84 -3.10
C VAL A 82 -0.33 -5.56 -3.34
N ALA A 83 0.54 -6.49 -2.97
CA ALA A 83 1.96 -6.46 -3.27
C ALA A 83 2.31 -7.61 -4.19
N LEU A 84 3.07 -7.32 -5.24
CA LEU A 84 3.57 -8.30 -6.20
C LEU A 84 5.09 -8.35 -6.10
N ASP A 85 5.65 -9.53 -6.08
CA ASP A 85 7.06 -9.75 -6.36
C ASP A 85 7.16 -10.57 -7.65
N ILE A 86 7.61 -9.90 -8.72
CA ILE A 86 7.57 -10.43 -10.06
C ILE A 86 8.96 -10.90 -10.45
N GLN A 87 9.12 -12.20 -10.45
CA GLN A 87 10.35 -12.87 -10.82
C GLN A 87 10.26 -13.41 -12.27
N ARG A 88 11.32 -14.06 -12.72
CA ARG A 88 11.41 -14.59 -14.08
C ARG A 88 10.30 -15.62 -14.40
N ASP A 89 10.10 -16.58 -13.51
CA ASP A 89 9.28 -17.76 -13.79
C ASP A 89 8.04 -17.84 -12.88
N GLU A 90 7.90 -16.89 -11.95
CA GLU A 90 6.79 -16.85 -11.00
C GLU A 90 6.50 -15.43 -10.52
N THR A 91 5.35 -15.23 -9.93
CA THR A 91 5.02 -14.05 -9.15
C THR A 91 4.46 -14.44 -7.79
N SER A 92 4.92 -13.77 -6.75
CA SER A 92 4.31 -13.81 -5.44
C SER A 92 3.27 -12.71 -5.34
N ILE A 93 2.08 -13.03 -4.87
CA ILE A 93 0.99 -12.07 -4.64
C ILE A 93 0.66 -12.10 -3.15
N THR A 94 0.86 -10.98 -2.49
CA THR A 94 0.51 -10.80 -1.08
C THR A 94 -0.54 -9.70 -0.97
N ALA A 95 -1.63 -9.97 -0.24
CA ALA A 95 -2.60 -8.94 0.10
C ALA A 95 -2.62 -8.70 1.62
N ALA A 96 -2.74 -7.44 2.01
CA ALA A 96 -2.81 -7.04 3.40
C ALA A 96 -3.90 -5.98 3.61
N THR A 97 -4.58 -6.02 4.75
CA THR A 97 -5.49 -4.94 5.15
C THR A 97 -4.75 -3.63 5.33
N ILE A 98 -5.46 -2.51 5.30
CA ILE A 98 -4.87 -1.19 5.57
C ILE A 98 -4.16 -1.14 6.94
N SER A 99 -4.64 -1.92 7.91
CA SER A 99 -3.98 -2.06 9.22
C SER A 99 -2.69 -2.88 9.21
N GLY A 100 -2.34 -3.52 8.08
CA GLY A 100 -1.11 -4.30 7.91
C GLY A 100 -1.25 -5.80 8.18
N LYS A 101 -2.46 -6.31 8.46
CA LYS A 101 -2.68 -7.76 8.61
C LYS A 101 -2.62 -8.42 7.23
N VAL A 102 -1.71 -9.36 7.02
CA VAL A 102 -1.69 -10.19 5.81
C VAL A 102 -2.95 -11.08 5.78
N ILE A 103 -3.66 -11.04 4.66
CA ILE A 103 -4.92 -11.77 4.43
C ILE A 103 -4.83 -12.78 3.29
N HIS A 104 -3.80 -12.68 2.46
CA HIS A 104 -3.54 -13.62 1.37
C HIS A 104 -2.04 -13.64 1.04
N THR A 105 -1.54 -14.82 0.68
CA THR A 105 -0.23 -15.00 0.05
C THR A 105 -0.32 -16.20 -0.88
N SER A 106 0.10 -16.02 -2.12
CA SER A 106 0.23 -17.08 -3.11
C SER A 106 1.47 -16.89 -3.96
N ILE A 107 1.97 -17.97 -4.52
CA ILE A 107 3.00 -17.95 -5.55
C ILE A 107 2.39 -18.64 -6.77
N THR A 108 2.45 -17.95 -7.90
CA THR A 108 1.87 -18.43 -9.15
C THR A 108 2.94 -18.47 -10.24
N PRO A 109 3.12 -19.57 -10.94
CA PRO A 109 4.02 -19.64 -12.07
C PRO A 109 3.64 -18.64 -13.16
N LEU A 110 4.62 -18.01 -13.77
CA LEU A 110 4.46 -17.20 -14.99
C LEU A 110 5.14 -17.93 -16.14
N VAL A 111 4.37 -18.37 -17.10
CA VAL A 111 4.91 -19.08 -18.26
C VAL A 111 5.61 -18.08 -19.18
N GLN A 112 6.82 -18.42 -19.64
CA GLN A 112 7.56 -17.57 -20.58
C GLN A 112 6.85 -17.59 -21.94
N ARG A 113 6.25 -16.45 -22.27
CA ARG A 113 5.51 -16.21 -23.51
C ARG A 113 5.87 -14.82 -24.05
N SER A 114 5.11 -14.33 -25.00
CA SER A 114 5.20 -12.95 -25.46
C SER A 114 4.95 -11.96 -24.32
N ARG A 115 5.39 -10.72 -24.50
CA ARG A 115 5.12 -9.61 -23.56
C ARG A 115 3.63 -9.52 -23.19
N GLN A 116 2.78 -9.57 -24.22
CA GLN A 116 1.34 -9.39 -24.07
C GLN A 116 0.71 -10.51 -23.23
N GLU A 117 0.98 -11.77 -23.58
CA GLU A 117 0.42 -12.93 -22.88
C GLU A 117 0.87 -12.99 -21.43
N ARG A 118 2.14 -12.66 -21.16
CA ARG A 118 2.67 -12.63 -19.80
C ARG A 118 2.00 -11.53 -18.94
N LEU A 119 1.73 -10.37 -19.54
CA LEU A 119 1.07 -9.26 -18.86
C LEU A 119 -0.40 -9.58 -18.60
N GLU A 120 -1.08 -10.22 -19.53
CA GLU A 120 -2.46 -10.70 -19.36
C GLU A 120 -2.53 -11.74 -18.23
N GLU A 121 -1.67 -12.76 -18.26
CA GLU A 121 -1.57 -13.78 -17.22
C GLU A 121 -1.34 -13.19 -15.84
N LEU A 122 -0.44 -12.22 -15.71
CA LEU A 122 -0.18 -11.50 -14.43
C LEU A 122 -1.42 -10.75 -13.95
N CYS A 123 -2.08 -10.01 -14.84
CA CYS A 123 -3.28 -9.25 -14.49
C CYS A 123 -4.43 -10.17 -14.08
N ASP A 124 -4.62 -11.29 -14.76
CA ASP A 124 -5.66 -12.27 -14.43
C ASP A 124 -5.43 -12.85 -13.02
N HIS A 125 -4.20 -13.23 -12.70
CA HIS A 125 -3.85 -13.72 -11.35
C HIS A 125 -4.14 -12.66 -10.27
N VAL A 126 -3.79 -11.39 -10.51
CA VAL A 126 -4.09 -10.29 -9.59
C VAL A 126 -5.60 -10.13 -9.40
N LEU A 127 -6.36 -10.12 -10.49
CA LEU A 127 -7.80 -9.95 -10.45
C LEU A 127 -8.51 -11.11 -9.75
N ASP A 128 -8.05 -12.34 -9.93
CA ASP A 128 -8.60 -13.51 -9.25
C ASP A 128 -8.41 -13.42 -7.73
N VAL A 129 -7.21 -13.05 -7.28
CA VAL A 129 -6.94 -12.81 -5.86
C VAL A 129 -7.83 -11.67 -5.33
N VAL A 130 -7.89 -10.55 -6.05
CA VAL A 130 -8.71 -9.39 -5.64
C VAL A 130 -10.18 -9.76 -5.49
N ARG A 131 -10.77 -10.42 -6.50
CA ARG A 131 -12.18 -10.85 -6.45
C ARG A 131 -12.46 -11.80 -5.28
N SER A 132 -11.52 -12.68 -4.96
CA SER A 132 -11.67 -13.62 -3.83
C SER A 132 -11.72 -12.93 -2.47
N LEU A 133 -11.13 -11.74 -2.34
CA LEU A 133 -10.98 -11.00 -1.08
C LEU A 133 -12.01 -9.88 -0.88
N GLU A 134 -12.60 -9.37 -1.96
CA GLU A 134 -13.47 -8.17 -1.91
C GLU A 134 -14.69 -8.33 -1.00
N ALA A 135 -15.29 -9.51 -0.95
CA ALA A 135 -16.50 -9.76 -0.15
C ALA A 135 -16.24 -9.56 1.36
N ASP A 136 -15.05 -9.94 1.83
CA ASP A 136 -14.69 -9.91 3.25
C ASP A 136 -13.92 -8.66 3.66
N HIS A 137 -13.16 -8.06 2.74
CA HIS A 137 -12.18 -7.01 3.06
C HIS A 137 -12.46 -5.67 2.40
N GLY A 138 -13.45 -5.56 1.49
CA GLY A 138 -13.69 -4.38 0.67
C GLY A 138 -12.78 -4.34 -0.55
N LYS A 139 -12.70 -3.22 -1.25
CA LYS A 139 -11.97 -3.10 -2.51
C LYS A 139 -10.45 -3.04 -2.31
N ALA A 140 -9.70 -3.52 -3.29
CA ALA A 140 -8.28 -3.20 -3.39
C ALA A 140 -8.09 -1.70 -3.65
N VAL A 141 -7.32 -1.01 -2.78
CA VAL A 141 -7.17 0.45 -2.84
C VAL A 141 -5.92 0.90 -3.57
N CYS A 142 -4.86 0.10 -3.54
CA CYS A 142 -3.65 0.31 -4.33
C CYS A 142 -2.83 -0.98 -4.40
N GLY A 143 -1.93 -1.02 -5.37
CA GLY A 143 -0.94 -2.08 -5.54
C GLY A 143 0.48 -1.53 -5.57
N PHE A 144 1.41 -2.37 -5.17
CA PHE A 144 2.84 -2.16 -5.34
C PHE A 144 3.45 -3.41 -5.98
N ALA A 145 4.32 -3.25 -6.96
CA ALA A 145 5.05 -4.36 -7.54
C ALA A 145 6.55 -4.13 -7.48
N SER A 146 7.28 -5.16 -7.09
CA SER A 146 8.72 -5.23 -7.26
C SER A 146 9.07 -6.14 -8.44
N THR A 147 10.12 -5.81 -9.17
CA THR A 147 10.62 -6.62 -10.27
C THR A 147 12.10 -6.46 -10.45
N THR A 148 12.73 -7.46 -11.07
CA THR A 148 14.15 -7.39 -11.43
C THR A 148 14.37 -6.44 -12.60
N GLY A 149 15.44 -5.62 -12.54
CA GLY A 149 15.81 -4.73 -13.61
C GLY A 149 15.92 -3.27 -13.20
N ILE A 150 16.00 -2.38 -14.20
CA ILE A 150 16.07 -0.94 -13.99
C ILE A 150 14.67 -0.36 -14.21
N VAL A 151 14.12 0.25 -13.15
CA VAL A 151 12.80 0.89 -13.17
C VAL A 151 12.99 2.39 -12.95
N ASP A 152 12.31 3.22 -13.75
CA ASP A 152 12.33 4.67 -13.59
C ASP A 152 11.28 5.16 -12.59
N GLY A 153 11.32 6.47 -12.27
CA GLY A 153 10.39 7.08 -11.32
C GLY A 153 8.91 7.10 -11.77
N GLN A 154 8.61 6.69 -13.00
CA GLN A 154 7.26 6.54 -13.54
C GLN A 154 6.77 5.08 -13.56
N GLY A 155 7.61 4.15 -13.08
CA GLY A 155 7.29 2.72 -13.09
C GLY A 155 7.41 2.08 -14.48
N VAL A 156 8.30 2.62 -15.32
CA VAL A 156 8.67 2.03 -16.61
C VAL A 156 9.87 1.12 -16.38
N ILE A 157 9.79 -0.12 -16.81
CA ILE A 157 10.95 -1.02 -16.84
C ILE A 157 11.80 -0.65 -18.05
N LEU A 158 12.88 0.08 -17.83
CA LEU A 158 13.81 0.48 -18.89
C LEU A 158 14.58 -0.71 -19.44
N ARG A 159 14.99 -1.63 -18.55
CA ARG A 159 15.70 -2.86 -18.90
C ARG A 159 15.49 -3.92 -17.85
N SER A 160 15.20 -5.15 -18.28
CA SER A 160 15.23 -6.33 -17.44
C SER A 160 16.07 -7.42 -18.11
N TYR A 161 17.05 -7.96 -17.39
CA TYR A 161 17.85 -9.09 -17.85
C TYR A 161 17.14 -10.43 -17.60
N SER A 162 16.35 -10.50 -16.56
CA SER A 162 15.59 -11.72 -16.20
C SER A 162 14.36 -11.90 -17.06
N VAL A 163 13.72 -10.79 -17.49
CA VAL A 163 12.54 -10.78 -18.35
C VAL A 163 12.78 -9.82 -19.52
N PRO A 164 13.56 -10.23 -20.53
CA PRO A 164 13.95 -9.34 -21.64
C PRO A 164 12.76 -8.78 -22.44
N GLN A 165 11.62 -9.50 -22.44
CA GLN A 165 10.38 -9.05 -23.10
C GLN A 165 9.78 -7.79 -22.47
N TRP A 166 10.21 -7.41 -21.26
CA TRP A 166 9.69 -6.24 -20.51
C TRP A 166 10.55 -4.99 -20.64
N GLN A 167 11.50 -4.98 -21.57
CA GLN A 167 12.23 -3.76 -21.88
C GLN A 167 11.27 -2.66 -22.39
N ASP A 168 11.45 -1.44 -21.92
CA ASP A 168 10.62 -0.27 -22.23
C ASP A 168 9.12 -0.51 -21.98
N LEU A 169 8.79 -1.24 -20.92
CA LEU A 169 7.42 -1.54 -20.52
C LEU A 169 6.94 -0.57 -19.42
N PRO A 170 5.91 0.23 -19.66
CA PRO A 170 5.29 1.08 -18.63
C PRO A 170 4.40 0.23 -17.69
N LEU A 171 5.02 -0.68 -16.93
CA LEU A 171 4.32 -1.74 -16.18
C LEU A 171 3.37 -1.16 -15.14
N ALA A 172 3.71 -0.03 -14.48
CA ALA A 172 2.82 0.62 -13.52
C ALA A 172 1.49 1.03 -14.17
N ARG A 173 1.56 1.63 -15.37
CA ARG A 173 0.38 2.03 -16.13
C ARG A 173 -0.41 0.82 -16.62
N GLU A 174 0.26 -0.15 -17.22
CA GLU A 174 -0.39 -1.36 -17.74
C GLU A 174 -1.15 -2.12 -16.65
N LEU A 175 -0.53 -2.34 -15.49
CA LEU A 175 -1.21 -2.96 -14.35
C LEU A 175 -2.40 -2.11 -13.89
N SER A 176 -2.22 -0.79 -13.76
CA SER A 176 -3.29 0.09 -13.29
C SER A 176 -4.50 0.12 -14.22
N GLU A 177 -4.26 0.22 -15.53
CA GLU A 177 -5.32 0.27 -16.55
C GLU A 177 -6.08 -1.06 -16.65
N ARG A 178 -5.37 -2.18 -16.62
CA ARG A 178 -5.97 -3.52 -16.78
C ARG A 178 -6.69 -4.02 -15.53
N THR A 179 -6.18 -3.69 -14.35
CA THR A 179 -6.77 -4.16 -13.09
C THR A 179 -7.77 -3.17 -12.48
N GLY A 180 -7.73 -1.90 -12.89
CA GLY A 180 -8.47 -0.81 -12.26
C GLY A 180 -7.93 -0.41 -10.89
N ILE A 181 -6.77 -0.93 -10.48
CA ILE A 181 -6.12 -0.67 -9.19
C ILE A 181 -4.88 0.20 -9.46
N PRO A 182 -4.70 1.35 -8.79
CA PRO A 182 -3.50 2.17 -8.99
C PRO A 182 -2.27 1.43 -8.47
N PHE A 183 -1.33 1.11 -9.36
CA PHE A 183 -0.07 0.45 -9.05
C PHE A 183 1.12 1.42 -9.07
N ARG A 184 2.05 1.19 -8.14
CA ARG A 184 3.42 1.70 -8.19
C ARG A 184 4.39 0.53 -8.35
N ILE A 185 5.51 0.79 -9.02
CA ILE A 185 6.51 -0.24 -9.29
C ILE A 185 7.88 0.30 -8.94
N ASP A 186 8.71 -0.54 -8.37
CA ASP A 186 10.12 -0.28 -8.18
C ASP A 186 10.95 -1.55 -8.45
N ASN A 187 12.24 -1.37 -8.47
CA ASN A 187 13.19 -2.46 -8.52
C ASN A 187 13.17 -3.24 -7.17
N ASP A 188 13.45 -4.54 -7.23
CA ASP A 188 13.46 -5.44 -6.08
C ASP A 188 14.46 -5.03 -4.99
N ILE A 189 15.66 -4.54 -5.37
CA ILE A 189 16.68 -4.07 -4.42
C ILE A 189 16.20 -2.80 -3.70
N ASN A 190 15.64 -1.83 -4.43
CA ASN A 190 15.08 -0.62 -3.83
C ASN A 190 13.93 -0.97 -2.88
N SER A 191 13.04 -1.88 -3.31
CA SER A 191 11.89 -2.31 -2.51
C SER A 191 12.28 -2.98 -1.20
N ALA A 192 13.41 -3.70 -1.17
CA ALA A 192 13.93 -4.34 0.03
C ALA A 192 14.59 -3.35 1.01
N ALA A 193 14.87 -2.11 0.58
CA ALA A 193 15.51 -1.08 1.40
C ALA A 193 14.49 -0.24 2.22
N TYR A 194 13.19 -0.43 2.00
CA TYR A 194 12.08 0.25 2.69
C TYR A 194 11.44 -0.65 3.75
#